data_e617563855a0cf3449fa332af6e6bc79
#
_entry.id   e617563855a0cf3449fa332af6e6bc79
#
_cell.length_a   1.000
_cell.length_b   1.000
_cell.length_c   1.000
_cell.angle_alpha   90.00
_cell.angle_beta   90.00
_cell.angle_gamma   90.00
#
_symmetry.space_group_name_H-M   'P 1'
#
loop_
_entity.id
_entity.type
_entity.pdbx_description
1 polymer ?
#
loop_
_entity_poly.entity_id
_entity_poly.type
_entity_poly.pdbx_seq_one_letter_code
_entity_poly.pdbx_strand_id
1 'polypeptide(L)'
;MAYTTTALVKASLGIPSGTTSEDTYIAAAISAAEDEIDKYCGRTFEPAGAVSARVYQPSTNVLAYTDDFFTLTGLVVKQDDSNDGTYGTTLTITTGFIVIGNSAPFNTIRSVSSPFPR
;
A
#
# COMPACT_ATOMS: atom_id res chain seq x y z
N MET A 1 -9.08 8.42 5.88
CA MET A 1 -9.18 7.13 5.23
C MET A 1 -10.53 6.56 5.37
N ALA A 2 -11.07 5.97 4.34
CA ALA A 2 -12.47 5.61 4.40
C ALA A 2 -12.67 4.16 3.96
N TYR A 3 -12.62 3.24 4.92
CA TYR A 3 -13.12 1.87 4.71
C TYR A 3 -14.63 1.86 4.59
N THR A 4 -15.29 2.87 5.19
CA THR A 4 -16.72 3.15 5.04
C THR A 4 -16.98 4.64 5.04
N THR A 5 -18.23 5.03 4.86
CA THR A 5 -18.66 6.43 4.88
C THR A 5 -19.76 6.66 5.90
N THR A 6 -19.90 7.91 6.35
CA THR A 6 -21.00 8.30 7.24
C THR A 6 -22.36 7.94 6.64
N ALA A 7 -22.53 8.10 5.33
CA ALA A 7 -23.79 7.75 4.65
C ALA A 7 -24.10 6.26 4.73
N LEU A 8 -23.12 5.39 4.52
CA LEU A 8 -23.28 3.94 4.63
C LEU A 8 -23.63 3.50 6.05
N VAL A 9 -22.96 4.09 7.05
CA VAL A 9 -23.24 3.81 8.46
C VAL A 9 -24.67 4.23 8.83
N LYS A 10 -25.10 5.42 8.40
CA LYS A 10 -26.49 5.87 8.62
C LYS A 10 -27.50 4.94 7.98
N ALA A 11 -27.27 4.52 6.74
CA ALA A 11 -28.14 3.58 6.04
C ALA A 11 -28.26 2.26 6.79
N SER A 12 -27.16 1.75 7.32
CA SER A 12 -27.13 0.53 8.12
C SER A 12 -27.89 0.65 9.45
N LEU A 13 -27.88 1.84 10.06
CA LEU A 13 -28.57 2.12 11.33
C LEU A 13 -30.03 2.60 11.13
N GLY A 14 -30.48 2.79 9.90
CA GLY A 14 -31.82 3.32 9.62
C GLY A 14 -31.96 4.83 9.88
N ILE A 15 -30.86 5.58 9.93
CA ILE A 15 -30.87 7.03 10.14
C ILE A 15 -31.09 7.73 8.79
N PRO A 16 -32.09 8.65 8.68
CA PRO A 16 -32.29 9.41 7.44
C PRO A 16 -31.05 10.25 7.07
N SER A 17 -30.74 10.32 5.78
CA SER A 17 -29.58 11.06 5.27
C SER A 17 -29.59 12.55 5.61
N GLY A 18 -30.77 13.14 5.75
CA GLY A 18 -30.93 14.54 6.13
C GLY A 18 -30.68 14.84 7.62
N THR A 19 -30.57 13.83 8.46
CA THR A 19 -30.27 13.98 9.89
C THR A 19 -28.76 14.09 10.08
N THR A 20 -28.28 15.28 10.43
CA THR A 20 -26.83 15.56 10.51
C THR A 20 -26.31 15.78 11.94
N SER A 21 -27.20 15.77 12.94
CA SER A 21 -26.83 16.02 14.33
C SER A 21 -25.79 15.03 14.90
N GLU A 22 -25.77 13.81 14.39
CA GLU A 22 -24.87 12.75 14.85
C GLU A 22 -23.65 12.53 13.93
N ASP A 23 -23.54 13.30 12.85
CA ASP A 23 -22.49 13.06 11.82
C ASP A 23 -21.08 13.14 12.38
N THR A 24 -20.81 14.09 13.28
CA THR A 24 -19.50 14.23 13.94
C THR A 24 -19.15 13.00 14.78
N TYR A 25 -20.11 12.46 15.52
CA TYR A 25 -19.90 11.26 16.33
C TYR A 25 -19.70 10.02 15.48
N ILE A 26 -20.47 9.89 14.40
CA ILE A 26 -20.33 8.79 13.44
C ILE A 26 -18.95 8.85 12.78
N ALA A 27 -18.51 10.01 12.34
CA ALA A 27 -17.18 10.19 11.74
C ALA A 27 -16.06 9.83 12.72
N ALA A 28 -16.16 10.23 13.97
CA ALA A 28 -15.21 9.88 15.02
C ALA A 28 -15.16 8.36 15.28
N ALA A 29 -16.33 7.72 15.30
CA ALA A 29 -16.44 6.27 15.49
C ALA A 29 -15.82 5.51 14.31
N ILE A 30 -16.02 5.97 13.07
CA ILE A 30 -15.40 5.40 11.86
C ILE A 30 -13.87 5.50 11.96
N SER A 31 -13.32 6.67 12.26
CA SER A 31 -11.87 6.85 12.43
C SER A 31 -11.29 5.94 13.50
N ALA A 32 -11.94 5.81 14.63
CA ALA A 32 -11.50 4.96 15.72
C ALA A 32 -11.48 3.47 15.30
N ALA A 33 -12.52 3.02 14.59
CA ALA A 33 -12.61 1.66 14.11
C ALA A 33 -11.55 1.35 13.04
N GLU A 34 -11.28 2.29 12.12
CA GLU A 34 -10.24 2.18 11.10
C GLU A 34 -8.85 2.08 11.73
N ASP A 35 -8.54 2.94 12.69
CA ASP A 35 -7.29 2.90 13.43
C ASP A 35 -7.10 1.57 14.18
N GLU A 36 -8.16 1.03 14.75
CA GLU A 36 -8.11 -0.25 15.45
C GLU A 36 -7.84 -1.41 14.50
N ILE A 37 -8.48 -1.42 13.34
CA ILE A 37 -8.25 -2.42 12.29
C ILE A 37 -6.80 -2.35 11.80
N ASP A 38 -6.30 -1.16 11.50
CA ASP A 38 -4.94 -0.96 11.03
C ASP A 38 -3.91 -1.43 12.06
N LYS A 39 -4.12 -1.11 13.34
CA LYS A 39 -3.24 -1.55 14.42
C LYS A 39 -3.28 -3.06 14.63
N TYR A 40 -4.45 -3.65 14.59
CA TYR A 40 -4.61 -5.09 14.75
C TYR A 40 -3.93 -5.87 13.61
N CYS A 41 -4.13 -5.41 12.37
CA CYS A 41 -3.55 -6.05 11.18
C CYS A 41 -2.08 -5.67 10.94
N GLY A 42 -1.59 -4.61 11.58
CA GLY A 42 -0.25 -4.08 11.35
C GLY A 42 -0.04 -3.49 9.96
N ARG A 43 -1.12 -3.12 9.27
CA ARG A 43 -1.08 -2.60 7.89
C ARG A 43 -2.28 -1.70 7.62
N THR A 44 -2.14 -0.85 6.63
CA THR A 44 -3.22 0.00 6.11
C THR A 44 -3.77 -0.59 4.82
N PHE A 45 -5.08 -0.64 4.68
CA PHE A 45 -5.76 -1.24 3.53
C PHE A 45 -6.13 -0.24 2.42
N GLU A 46 -5.76 1.01 2.57
CA GLU A 46 -5.98 2.04 1.55
C GLU A 46 -4.69 2.47 0.86
N PRO A 47 -4.79 2.89 -0.42
CA PRO A 47 -3.65 3.51 -1.10
C PRO A 47 -3.17 4.76 -0.39
N ALA A 48 -1.86 4.97 -0.35
CA ALA A 48 -1.31 6.24 0.11
C ALA A 48 -1.80 7.38 -0.78
N GLY A 49 -2.12 8.52 -0.18
CA GLY A 49 -2.59 9.70 -0.90
C GLY A 49 -1.54 10.36 -1.79
N ALA A 50 -0.27 10.02 -1.62
CA ALA A 50 0.86 10.56 -2.39
C ALA A 50 1.88 9.48 -2.73
N VAL A 51 2.51 9.63 -3.88
CA VAL A 51 3.64 8.78 -4.30
C VAL A 51 4.86 9.12 -3.46
N SER A 52 5.54 8.10 -2.96
CA SER A 52 6.77 8.26 -2.19
C SER A 52 7.79 7.18 -2.57
N ALA A 53 9.06 7.54 -2.52
CA ALA A 53 10.14 6.58 -2.65
C ALA A 53 10.37 5.86 -1.32
N ARG A 54 10.56 4.55 -1.39
CA ARG A 54 10.86 3.72 -0.23
C ARG A 54 12.02 2.81 -0.53
N VAL A 55 12.81 2.52 0.49
CA VAL A 55 14.01 1.68 0.38
C VAL A 55 13.76 0.38 1.11
N TYR A 56 14.06 -0.73 0.45
CA TYR A 56 13.95 -2.08 1.02
C TYR A 56 15.22 -2.87 0.79
N GLN A 57 15.55 -3.72 1.74
CA GLN A 57 16.60 -4.70 1.55
C GLN A 57 15.98 -6.03 1.09
N PRO A 58 16.50 -6.65 0.02
CA PRO A 58 15.94 -7.91 -0.45
C PRO A 58 16.08 -9.01 0.60
N SER A 59 15.06 -9.84 0.72
CA SER A 59 15.09 -11.00 1.62
C SER A 59 16.00 -12.11 1.08
N THR A 60 16.02 -12.24 -0.25
CA THR A 60 16.93 -13.12 -0.98
C THR A 60 17.46 -12.39 -2.21
N ASN A 61 18.36 -12.98 -2.94
CA ASN A 61 18.88 -12.39 -4.18
C ASN A 61 17.84 -12.31 -5.32
N VAL A 62 16.66 -12.88 -5.15
CA VAL A 62 15.58 -12.85 -6.16
C VAL A 62 14.27 -12.27 -5.64
N LEU A 63 14.07 -12.16 -4.33
CA LEU A 63 12.82 -11.69 -3.73
C LEU A 63 13.04 -10.49 -2.83
N ALA A 64 12.21 -9.48 -2.98
CA ALA A 64 12.10 -8.35 -2.07
C ALA A 64 10.66 -8.21 -1.59
N TYR A 65 10.47 -8.20 -0.27
CA TYR A 65 9.19 -7.89 0.34
C TYR A 65 9.12 -6.40 0.64
N THR A 66 8.00 -5.80 0.29
CA THR A 66 7.77 -4.36 0.45
C THR A 66 6.54 -4.13 1.32
N ASP A 67 6.31 -2.88 1.68
CA ASP A 67 4.99 -2.47 2.13
C ASP A 67 3.98 -2.60 0.99
N ASP A 68 2.70 -2.64 1.33
CA ASP A 68 1.65 -2.78 0.33
C ASP A 68 1.64 -1.59 -0.64
N PHE A 69 1.48 -1.90 -1.91
CA PHE A 69 1.21 -0.91 -2.95
C PHE A 69 0.05 -1.36 -3.84
N PHE A 70 -0.67 -0.42 -4.43
CA PHE A 70 -1.98 -0.69 -5.00
C PHE A 70 -2.03 -0.54 -6.52
N THR A 71 -0.97 -0.04 -7.13
CA THR A 71 -0.94 0.16 -8.59
C THR A 71 0.43 -0.19 -9.16
N LEU A 72 0.43 -0.72 -10.36
CA LEU A 72 1.63 -0.94 -11.17
C LEU A 72 1.92 0.27 -12.07
N THR A 73 0.94 1.17 -12.25
CA THR A 73 1.09 2.36 -13.07
C THR A 73 2.05 3.34 -12.39
N GLY A 74 3.11 3.73 -13.09
CA GLY A 74 4.12 4.62 -12.55
C GLY A 74 5.07 3.98 -11.54
N LEU A 75 5.01 2.65 -11.34
CA LEU A 75 5.94 1.94 -10.48
C LEU A 75 7.34 1.96 -11.10
N VAL A 76 8.31 2.49 -10.33
CA VAL A 76 9.72 2.50 -10.69
C VAL A 76 10.50 1.75 -9.63
N VAL A 77 11.30 0.78 -10.04
CA VAL A 77 12.19 0.02 -9.18
C VAL A 77 13.63 0.33 -9.59
N LYS A 78 14.41 0.78 -8.63
CA LYS A 78 15.85 1.06 -8.81
C LYS A 78 16.64 0.23 -7.81
N GLN A 79 17.82 -0.18 -8.20
CA GLN A 79 18.74 -0.90 -7.31
C GLN A 79 20.07 -0.15 -7.17
N ASP A 80 20.67 -0.34 -6.01
CA ASP A 80 22.00 0.13 -5.67
C ASP A 80 22.97 -1.05 -5.80
N ASP A 81 23.67 -1.12 -6.91
CA ASP A 81 24.56 -2.24 -7.24
C ASP A 81 25.86 -2.21 -6.45
N SER A 82 26.25 -1.04 -5.96
CA SER A 82 27.54 -0.82 -5.28
C SER A 82 27.41 -0.73 -3.77
N ASN A 83 26.18 -0.73 -3.25
CA ASN A 83 25.89 -0.52 -1.82
C ASN A 83 26.48 0.78 -1.28
N ASP A 84 26.40 1.84 -2.07
CA ASP A 84 26.96 3.17 -1.76
C ASP A 84 25.87 4.24 -1.54
N GLY A 85 24.60 3.82 -1.54
CA GLY A 85 23.45 4.73 -1.41
C GLY A 85 23.01 5.34 -2.73
N THR A 86 23.64 4.97 -3.84
CA THR A 86 23.30 5.47 -5.18
C THR A 86 22.50 4.44 -5.96
N TYR A 87 21.24 4.75 -6.27
CA TYR A 87 20.33 3.88 -7.01
C TYR A 87 20.44 4.12 -8.52
N GLY A 88 21.53 3.64 -9.10
CA GLY A 88 21.90 3.93 -10.49
C GLY A 88 21.21 3.05 -11.53
N THR A 89 20.79 1.83 -11.16
CA THR A 89 20.19 0.89 -12.10
C THR A 89 18.67 0.90 -11.96
N THR A 90 17.97 1.23 -13.06
CA THR A 90 16.51 1.16 -13.13
C THR A 90 16.09 -0.16 -13.77
N LEU A 91 15.24 -0.92 -13.07
CA LEU A 91 14.72 -2.18 -13.56
C LEU A 91 13.45 -1.95 -14.37
N THR A 92 13.32 -2.67 -15.48
CA THR A 92 12.11 -2.64 -16.31
C THR A 92 11.14 -3.74 -15.88
N ILE A 93 9.87 -3.40 -15.74
CA ILE A 93 8.82 -4.37 -15.42
C ILE A 93 8.76 -5.44 -16.52
N THR A 94 8.53 -6.66 -16.11
CA THR A 94 8.50 -7.91 -16.91
C THR A 94 9.84 -8.44 -17.35
N THR A 95 10.84 -7.60 -17.64
CA THR A 95 12.17 -8.04 -18.07
C THR A 95 13.21 -7.96 -16.96
N GLY A 96 13.16 -6.95 -16.09
CA GLY A 96 14.04 -6.80 -14.95
C GLY A 96 13.43 -7.33 -13.65
N PHE A 97 12.15 -7.09 -13.46
CA PHE A 97 11.41 -7.58 -12.30
C PHE A 97 9.95 -7.88 -12.65
N ILE A 98 9.33 -8.69 -11.83
CA ILE A 98 7.87 -8.89 -11.83
C ILE A 98 7.31 -8.66 -10.43
N VAL A 99 6.05 -8.25 -10.37
CA VAL A 99 5.29 -8.17 -9.12
C VAL A 99 4.52 -9.48 -8.95
N ILE A 100 4.61 -10.05 -7.76
CA ILE A 100 3.90 -11.30 -7.46
C ILE A 100 2.52 -10.96 -6.90
N GLY A 101 1.50 -11.52 -7.51
CA GLY A 101 0.09 -11.32 -7.15
C GLY A 101 -0.76 -10.99 -8.38
N ASN A 102 -2.03 -11.36 -8.34
CA ASN A 102 -2.96 -11.14 -9.44
C ASN A 102 -3.81 -9.88 -9.26
N SER A 103 -3.82 -9.33 -8.06
CA SER A 103 -4.60 -8.13 -7.72
C SER A 103 -3.97 -7.39 -6.56
N ALA A 104 -4.24 -6.08 -6.48
CA ALA A 104 -3.82 -5.27 -5.35
C ALA A 104 -4.50 -5.71 -4.03
N PRO A 105 -3.87 -5.51 -2.88
CA PRO A 105 -2.54 -4.91 -2.71
C PRO A 105 -1.39 -5.85 -3.06
N PHE A 106 -0.32 -5.29 -3.61
CA PHE A 106 0.92 -6.02 -3.91
C PHE A 106 1.97 -5.72 -2.85
N ASN A 107 2.80 -6.69 -2.50
CA ASN A 107 3.86 -6.52 -1.51
C ASN A 107 5.13 -7.32 -1.79
N THR A 108 5.24 -7.93 -2.97
CA THR A 108 6.39 -8.76 -3.30
C THR A 108 6.87 -8.49 -4.72
N ILE A 109 8.17 -8.26 -4.86
CA ILE A 109 8.84 -8.05 -6.14
C ILE A 109 9.87 -9.17 -6.33
N ARG A 110 9.87 -9.76 -7.51
CA ARG A 110 10.84 -10.80 -7.90
C ARG A 110 11.72 -10.32 -9.02
N SER A 111 13.03 -10.53 -8.90
CA SER A 111 13.98 -10.31 -9.97
C SER A 111 13.81 -11.34 -11.08
N VAL A 112 13.96 -10.90 -12.34
CA VAL A 112 13.85 -11.75 -13.53
C VAL A 112 15.20 -11.89 -14.21
N SER A 113 15.89 -10.79 -14.46
CA SER A 113 17.09 -10.79 -15.33
C SER A 113 18.40 -10.90 -14.56
N SER A 114 18.47 -10.37 -13.36
CA SER A 114 19.68 -10.41 -12.53
C SER A 114 19.32 -10.43 -11.05
N PRO A 115 20.15 -11.07 -10.20
CA PRO A 115 19.93 -11.07 -8.75
C PRO A 115 19.90 -9.65 -8.20
N PHE A 116 19.11 -9.42 -7.14
CA PHE A 116 19.21 -8.19 -6.37
C PHE A 116 20.53 -8.13 -5.62
N PRO A 117 21.18 -6.96 -5.56
CA PRO A 117 22.34 -6.77 -4.70
C PRO A 117 21.94 -6.91 -3.21
N ARG A 118 22.85 -7.41 -2.40
CA ARG A 118 22.67 -7.57 -0.95
C ARG A 118 23.56 -6.64 -0.17
#